data_5f371b8e670373a38170de79add00232
#
_entry.id   5f371b8e670373a38170de79add00232
#
_cell.length_a   1.000
_cell.length_b   1.000
_cell.length_c   1.000
_cell.angle_alpha   90.00
_cell.angle_beta   90.00
_cell.angle_gamma   90.00
#
_symmetry.space_group_name_H-M   'P 1'
#
loop_
_entity.id
_entity.type
_entity.pdbx_description
1 polymer ?
#
loop_
_entity_poly.entity_id
_entity_poly.type
_entity_poly.pdbx_seq_one_letter_code
_entity_poly.pdbx_strand_id
1 'polypeptide(L)'
;MQLPNLLASPNGRLAAFFLLYATEGIPLGFVATAVATQLRRMDVGPAAIGALVASFYLPWAFKWAFGPVIDVFGSRRFGRRRVWILGTQIMMALTLVSTVLLELPSQLPLFTAILLLHNTFAAMQDVAIDALACGTLRADERGLANGLMFAGASLGQIVGGAGVLCWLALPAFNPPFISWPWQSWR
;
A
#
# COMPACT_ATOMS: atom_id res chain seq x y z
N MET A 1 -27.37 11.54 4.62
CA MET A 1 -26.44 12.10 3.62
C MET A 1 -26.02 10.96 2.72
N GLN A 2 -26.49 10.91 1.47
CA GLN A 2 -26.06 9.86 0.53
C GLN A 2 -24.70 10.27 -0.04
N LEU A 3 -23.67 9.45 0.20
CA LEU A 3 -22.36 9.68 -0.40
C LEU A 3 -22.46 9.63 -1.94
N PRO A 4 -21.79 10.54 -2.65
CA PRO A 4 -21.82 10.55 -4.10
C PRO A 4 -21.28 9.23 -4.67
N ASN A 5 -22.01 8.62 -5.60
CA ASN A 5 -21.55 7.41 -6.26
C ASN A 5 -20.54 7.78 -7.36
N LEU A 6 -19.26 7.79 -7.01
CA LEU A 6 -18.17 8.12 -7.95
C LEU A 6 -18.17 7.21 -9.19
N LEU A 7 -18.61 5.97 -9.05
CA LEU A 7 -18.63 5.01 -10.16
C LEU A 7 -19.76 5.28 -11.17
N ALA A 8 -20.68 6.21 -10.87
CA ALA A 8 -21.80 6.54 -11.78
C ALA A 8 -21.37 7.39 -12.99
N SER A 9 -20.27 8.14 -12.89
CA SER A 9 -19.77 8.99 -13.97
C SER A 9 -18.42 8.54 -14.51
N PRO A 10 -18.09 8.80 -15.79
CA PRO A 10 -16.77 8.45 -16.35
C PRO A 10 -15.62 9.04 -15.55
N ASN A 11 -15.64 10.34 -15.31
CA ASN A 11 -14.59 11.02 -14.55
C ASN A 11 -14.48 10.52 -13.09
N GLY A 12 -15.64 10.20 -12.49
CA GLY A 12 -15.67 9.63 -11.13
C GLY A 12 -15.03 8.24 -11.07
N ARG A 13 -15.26 7.38 -12.10
CA ARG A 13 -14.60 6.07 -12.22
C ARG A 13 -13.09 6.23 -12.35
N LEU A 14 -12.62 7.08 -13.25
CA LEU A 14 -11.21 7.35 -13.47
C LEU A 14 -10.53 7.87 -12.19
N ALA A 15 -11.14 8.84 -11.52
CA ALA A 15 -10.64 9.38 -10.26
C ALA A 15 -10.61 8.30 -9.14
N ALA A 16 -11.65 7.47 -9.03
CA ALA A 16 -11.70 6.42 -8.03
C ALA A 16 -10.58 5.39 -8.21
N PHE A 17 -10.34 4.93 -9.45
CA PHE A 17 -9.28 3.97 -9.72
C PHE A 17 -7.89 4.59 -9.56
N PHE A 18 -7.68 5.84 -9.97
CA PHE A 18 -6.44 6.58 -9.69
C PHE A 18 -6.15 6.63 -8.19
N LEU A 19 -7.13 7.01 -7.36
CA LEU A 19 -6.96 7.13 -5.91
C LEU A 19 -6.72 5.77 -5.25
N LEU A 20 -7.43 4.72 -5.66
CA LEU A 20 -7.21 3.37 -5.14
C LEU A 20 -5.78 2.89 -5.38
N TYR A 21 -5.26 3.07 -6.59
CA TYR A 21 -3.88 2.72 -6.91
C TYR A 21 -2.85 3.66 -6.25
N ALA A 22 -3.19 4.93 -6.05
CA ALA A 22 -2.32 5.85 -5.29
C ALA A 22 -2.15 5.39 -3.83
N THR A 23 -3.24 4.97 -3.17
CA THR A 23 -3.15 4.43 -1.80
C THR A 23 -2.37 3.12 -1.73
N GLU A 24 -2.42 2.30 -2.77
CA GLU A 24 -1.64 1.06 -2.88
C GLU A 24 -0.14 1.31 -3.11
N GLY A 25 0.19 2.36 -3.86
CA GLY A 25 1.58 2.75 -4.12
C GLY A 25 2.32 3.25 -2.89
N ILE A 26 1.63 3.87 -1.92
CA ILE A 26 2.25 4.45 -0.72
C ILE A 26 3.08 3.43 0.09
N PRO A 27 2.56 2.25 0.49
CA PRO A 27 3.33 1.25 1.22
C PRO A 27 4.53 0.72 0.43
N LEU A 28 4.39 0.59 -0.88
CA LEU A 28 5.48 0.14 -1.74
C LEU A 28 6.64 1.14 -1.74
N GLY A 29 6.36 2.43 -1.94
CA GLY A 29 7.36 3.49 -1.85
C GLY A 29 7.98 3.59 -0.46
N PHE A 30 7.16 3.44 0.59
CA PHE A 30 7.61 3.43 1.98
C PHE A 30 8.65 2.33 2.22
N VAL A 31 8.37 1.08 1.85
CA VAL A 31 9.28 -0.04 2.08
C VAL A 31 10.50 0.02 1.17
N ALA A 32 10.31 0.18 -0.13
CA ALA A 32 11.38 0.09 -1.10
C ALA A 32 12.33 1.30 -1.09
N THR A 33 11.88 2.45 -0.57
CA THR A 33 12.69 3.68 -0.57
C THR A 33 12.95 4.18 0.85
N ALA A 34 11.91 4.51 1.63
CA ALA A 34 12.11 5.15 2.94
C ALA A 34 12.74 4.18 3.94
N VAL A 35 12.15 2.99 4.13
CA VAL A 35 12.67 1.96 5.06
C VAL A 35 14.04 1.48 4.62
N ALA A 36 14.22 1.15 3.35
CA ALA A 36 15.51 0.67 2.82
C ALA A 36 16.62 1.72 3.04
N THR A 37 16.34 3.00 2.79
CA THR A 37 17.28 4.10 3.04
C THR A 37 17.61 4.22 4.52
N GLN A 38 16.61 4.12 5.39
CA GLN A 38 16.79 4.25 6.83
C GLN A 38 17.57 3.07 7.41
N LEU A 39 17.25 1.83 7.02
CA LEU A 39 18.03 0.66 7.41
C LEU A 39 19.50 0.78 6.99
N ARG A 40 19.75 1.36 5.81
CA ARG A 40 21.13 1.61 5.36
C ARG A 40 21.85 2.63 6.24
N ARG A 41 21.13 3.67 6.71
CA ARG A 41 21.68 4.65 7.68
C ARG A 41 21.98 4.04 9.04
N MET A 42 21.30 2.95 9.41
CA MET A 42 21.53 2.15 10.63
C MET A 42 22.58 1.04 10.43
N ASP A 43 23.39 1.12 9.36
CA ASP A 43 24.44 0.16 9.01
C ASP A 43 23.95 -1.27 8.75
N VAL A 44 22.66 -1.46 8.47
CA VAL A 44 22.14 -2.76 8.03
C VAL A 44 22.71 -3.12 6.66
N GLY A 45 23.22 -4.34 6.54
CA GLY A 45 23.90 -4.81 5.33
C GLY A 45 22.94 -4.90 4.12
N PRO A 46 23.45 -4.68 2.88
CA PRO A 46 22.64 -4.70 1.66
C PRO A 46 21.88 -6.01 1.45
N ALA A 47 22.44 -7.15 1.86
CA ALA A 47 21.78 -8.45 1.75
C ALA A 47 20.48 -8.54 2.59
N ALA A 48 20.50 -8.03 3.82
CA ALA A 48 19.30 -8.01 4.68
C ALA A 48 18.22 -7.06 4.13
N ILE A 49 18.63 -5.88 3.64
CA ILE A 49 17.73 -4.92 3.00
C ILE A 49 17.12 -5.52 1.72
N GLY A 50 17.94 -6.18 0.90
CA GLY A 50 17.49 -6.86 -0.31
C GLY A 50 16.49 -7.99 0.00
N ALA A 51 16.76 -8.78 1.03
CA ALA A 51 15.85 -9.84 1.48
C ALA A 51 14.51 -9.28 1.97
N LEU A 52 14.50 -8.17 2.72
CA LEU A 52 13.29 -7.47 3.13
C LEU A 52 12.47 -7.02 1.93
N VAL A 53 13.09 -6.32 0.99
CA VAL A 53 12.41 -5.81 -0.21
C VAL A 53 11.90 -6.97 -1.08
N ALA A 54 12.71 -8.02 -1.27
CA ALA A 54 12.29 -9.20 -2.03
C ALA A 54 11.09 -9.93 -1.38
N SER A 55 11.11 -10.09 -0.04
CA SER A 55 10.01 -10.72 0.69
C SER A 55 8.71 -9.91 0.57
N PHE A 56 8.80 -8.59 0.51
CA PHE A 56 7.66 -7.72 0.33
C PHE A 56 6.94 -7.99 -1.01
N TYR A 57 7.66 -8.37 -2.08
CA TYR A 57 7.04 -8.69 -3.37
C TYR A 57 6.52 -10.14 -3.47
N LEU A 58 6.84 -11.00 -2.52
CA LEU A 58 6.48 -12.42 -2.59
C LEU A 58 4.96 -12.68 -2.74
N PRO A 59 4.04 -12.01 -2.04
CA PRO A 59 2.59 -12.23 -2.21
C PRO A 59 2.08 -11.97 -3.63
N TRP A 60 2.73 -11.09 -4.38
CA TRP A 60 2.35 -10.76 -5.76
C TRP A 60 2.56 -11.93 -6.72
N ALA A 61 3.53 -12.80 -6.45
CA ALA A 61 3.74 -14.02 -7.22
C ALA A 61 2.55 -15.00 -7.10
N PHE A 62 1.79 -14.92 -6.01
CA PHE A 62 0.62 -15.75 -5.73
C PHE A 62 -0.73 -15.05 -5.99
N LYS A 63 -0.69 -13.87 -6.63
CA LYS A 63 -1.88 -13.04 -6.91
C LYS A 63 -3.00 -13.83 -7.61
N TRP A 64 -2.66 -14.75 -8.49
CA TRP A 64 -3.59 -15.61 -9.21
C TRP A 64 -4.47 -16.49 -8.29
N ALA A 65 -3.96 -16.89 -7.12
CA ALA A 65 -4.68 -17.72 -6.16
C ALA A 65 -5.77 -16.93 -5.39
N PHE A 66 -5.63 -15.59 -5.29
CA PHE A 66 -6.60 -14.74 -4.58
C PHE A 66 -7.88 -14.51 -5.40
N GLY A 67 -7.83 -14.62 -6.73
CA GLY A 67 -8.99 -14.41 -7.59
C GLY A 67 -10.19 -15.29 -7.22
N PRO A 68 -10.05 -16.63 -7.20
CA PRO A 68 -11.12 -17.53 -6.80
C PRO A 68 -11.67 -17.27 -5.39
N VAL A 69 -10.80 -16.91 -4.43
CA VAL A 69 -11.19 -16.58 -3.06
C VAL A 69 -12.10 -15.34 -3.04
N ILE A 70 -11.70 -14.29 -3.73
CA ILE A 70 -12.44 -13.03 -3.82
C ILE A 70 -13.77 -13.22 -4.57
N ASP A 71 -13.81 -14.12 -5.53
CA ASP A 71 -15.02 -14.42 -6.31
C ASP A 71 -16.04 -15.26 -5.54
N VAL A 72 -15.59 -16.20 -4.72
CA VAL A 72 -16.46 -17.08 -3.94
C VAL A 72 -16.94 -16.39 -2.65
N PHE A 73 -16.02 -15.78 -1.91
CA PHE A 73 -16.31 -15.18 -0.61
C PHE A 73 -16.63 -13.68 -0.74
N GLY A 74 -17.84 -13.35 -1.13
CA GLY A 74 -18.29 -11.96 -1.27
C GLY A 74 -19.68 -11.73 -0.68
N SER A 75 -19.89 -10.58 -0.04
CA SER A 75 -21.22 -10.21 0.48
C SER A 75 -22.10 -9.62 -0.62
N ARG A 76 -23.28 -10.22 -0.85
CA ARG A 76 -24.28 -9.67 -1.77
C ARG A 76 -24.91 -8.37 -1.23
N ARG A 77 -24.96 -8.21 0.11
CA ARG A 77 -25.60 -7.07 0.78
C ARG A 77 -24.78 -5.77 0.64
N PHE A 78 -23.45 -5.87 0.75
CA PHE A 78 -22.56 -4.69 0.74
C PHE A 78 -21.80 -4.52 -0.58
N GLY A 79 -22.05 -5.41 -1.54
CA GLY A 79 -21.31 -5.47 -2.81
C GLY A 79 -20.06 -6.33 -2.71
N ARG A 80 -19.99 -7.36 -3.55
CA ARG A 80 -18.98 -8.43 -3.50
C ARG A 80 -17.55 -7.88 -3.44
N ARG A 81 -17.20 -6.91 -4.31
CA ARG A 81 -15.85 -6.34 -4.40
C ARG A 81 -15.57 -5.28 -3.33
N ARG A 82 -16.59 -4.50 -2.95
CA ARG A 82 -16.42 -3.41 -1.94
C ARG A 82 -16.01 -3.95 -0.58
N VAL A 83 -16.55 -5.09 -0.16
CA VAL A 83 -16.21 -5.72 1.13
C VAL A 83 -14.74 -6.10 1.16
N TRP A 84 -14.22 -6.68 0.08
CA TRP A 84 -12.81 -7.01 -0.03
C TRP A 84 -11.92 -5.78 -0.02
N ILE A 85 -12.21 -4.75 -0.83
CA ILE A 85 -11.43 -3.51 -0.89
C ILE A 85 -11.39 -2.83 0.48
N LEU A 86 -12.53 -2.67 1.15
CA LEU A 86 -12.58 -2.03 2.47
C LEU A 86 -11.92 -2.88 3.56
N GLY A 87 -12.17 -4.19 3.56
CA GLY A 87 -11.60 -5.10 4.55
C GLY A 87 -10.07 -5.16 4.45
N THR A 88 -9.54 -5.34 3.26
CA THR A 88 -8.09 -5.36 3.02
C THR A 88 -7.46 -4.00 3.31
N GLN A 89 -8.12 -2.88 2.99
CA GLN A 89 -7.64 -1.53 3.31
C GLN A 89 -7.50 -1.33 4.83
N ILE A 90 -8.48 -1.80 5.61
CA ILE A 90 -8.41 -1.74 7.08
C ILE A 90 -7.24 -2.58 7.58
N MET A 91 -7.11 -3.82 7.09
CA MET A 91 -6.00 -4.70 7.50
C MET A 91 -4.63 -4.14 7.11
N MET A 92 -4.51 -3.52 5.94
CA MET A 92 -3.30 -2.81 5.52
C MET A 92 -2.98 -1.64 6.45
N ALA A 93 -3.96 -0.83 6.81
CA ALA A 93 -3.77 0.27 7.75
C ALA A 93 -3.32 -0.24 9.14
N LEU A 94 -3.97 -1.28 9.66
CA LEU A 94 -3.61 -1.85 10.96
C LEU A 94 -2.20 -2.45 10.97
N THR A 95 -1.84 -3.20 9.96
CA THR A 95 -0.49 -3.77 9.83
C THR A 95 0.57 -2.68 9.68
N LEU A 96 0.32 -1.63 8.90
CA LEU A 96 1.26 -0.53 8.75
C LEU A 96 1.42 0.26 10.06
N VAL A 97 0.32 0.57 10.77
CA VAL A 97 0.37 1.23 12.07
C VAL A 97 1.13 0.38 13.11
N SER A 98 0.96 -0.95 13.10
CA SER A 98 1.69 -1.82 14.03
C SER A 98 3.20 -1.77 13.84
N THR A 99 3.71 -1.46 12.64
CA THR A 99 5.15 -1.32 12.41
C THR A 99 5.77 -0.12 13.13
N VAL A 100 4.98 0.89 13.49
CA VAL A 100 5.46 2.07 14.23
C VAL A 100 5.92 1.72 15.65
N LEU A 101 5.41 0.61 16.21
CA LEU A 101 5.74 0.14 17.55
C LEU A 101 7.04 -0.68 17.60
N LEU A 102 7.65 -0.96 16.45
CA LEU A 102 8.82 -1.81 16.35
C LEU A 102 10.13 -1.02 16.41
N GLU A 103 11.08 -1.56 17.14
CA GLU A 103 12.43 -1.02 17.24
C GLU A 103 13.33 -1.63 16.14
N LEU A 104 13.73 -0.81 15.18
CA LEU A 104 14.68 -1.21 14.14
C LEU A 104 16.11 -0.78 14.53
N PRO A 105 17.14 -1.59 14.18
CA PRO A 105 17.08 -2.83 13.39
C PRO A 105 16.86 -4.12 14.19
N SER A 106 16.76 -4.07 15.54
CA SER A 106 16.72 -5.26 16.41
C SER A 106 15.54 -6.19 16.10
N GLN A 107 14.39 -5.64 15.71
CA GLN A 107 13.15 -6.38 15.40
C GLN A 107 12.90 -6.52 13.89
N LEU A 108 13.95 -6.46 13.07
CA LEU A 108 13.82 -6.57 11.61
C LEU A 108 13.09 -7.83 11.13
N PRO A 109 13.27 -9.04 11.71
CA PRO A 109 12.50 -10.21 11.30
C PRO A 109 11.00 -10.07 11.54
N LEU A 110 10.58 -9.51 12.69
CA LEU A 110 9.17 -9.26 12.99
C LEU A 110 8.59 -8.19 12.07
N PHE A 111 9.34 -7.12 11.83
CA PHE A 111 8.98 -6.08 10.87
C PHE A 111 8.75 -6.67 9.46
N THR A 112 9.65 -7.54 9.01
CA THR A 112 9.54 -8.23 7.71
C THR A 112 8.28 -9.11 7.66
N ALA A 113 7.98 -9.86 8.73
CA ALA A 113 6.79 -10.70 8.79
C ALA A 113 5.49 -9.88 8.72
N ILE A 114 5.43 -8.74 9.43
CA ILE A 114 4.27 -7.84 9.37
C ILE A 114 4.12 -7.21 7.98
N LEU A 115 5.22 -6.81 7.34
CA LEU A 115 5.18 -6.29 5.98
C LEU A 115 4.79 -7.35 4.95
N LEU A 116 5.19 -8.60 5.13
CA LEU A 116 4.74 -9.71 4.29
C LEU A 116 3.22 -9.90 4.41
N LEU A 117 2.70 -9.88 5.64
CA LEU A 117 1.26 -9.93 5.90
C LEU A 117 0.53 -8.72 5.29
N HIS A 118 1.06 -7.50 5.50
CA HIS A 118 0.55 -6.27 4.89
C HIS A 118 0.41 -6.41 3.37
N ASN A 119 1.48 -6.88 2.72
CA ASN A 119 1.51 -6.98 1.27
C ASN A 119 0.65 -8.14 0.73
N THR A 120 0.35 -9.14 1.55
CA THR A 120 -0.66 -10.14 1.22
C THR A 120 -2.05 -9.50 1.10
N PHE A 121 -2.41 -8.62 2.04
CA PHE A 121 -3.67 -7.86 1.93
C PHE A 121 -3.66 -6.88 0.75
N ALA A 122 -2.51 -6.26 0.44
CA ALA A 122 -2.36 -5.39 -0.72
C ALA A 122 -2.58 -6.17 -2.03
N ALA A 123 -1.98 -7.34 -2.20
CA ALA A 123 -2.19 -8.18 -3.37
C ALA A 123 -3.64 -8.67 -3.51
N MET A 124 -4.32 -8.97 -2.39
CA MET A 124 -5.77 -9.30 -2.40
C MET A 124 -6.62 -8.08 -2.77
N GLN A 125 -6.28 -6.90 -2.27
CA GLN A 125 -6.97 -5.65 -2.59
C GLN A 125 -6.87 -5.34 -4.08
N ASP A 126 -5.69 -5.44 -4.65
CA ASP A 126 -5.42 -5.16 -6.05
C ASP A 126 -6.24 -6.11 -6.96
N VAL A 127 -6.32 -7.40 -6.66
CA VAL A 127 -7.22 -8.33 -7.39
C VAL A 127 -8.69 -7.88 -7.30
N ALA A 128 -9.14 -7.40 -6.14
CA ALA A 128 -10.51 -6.92 -5.98
C ALA A 128 -10.77 -5.62 -6.75
N ILE A 129 -9.78 -4.70 -6.81
CA ILE A 129 -9.84 -3.46 -7.59
C ILE A 129 -9.86 -3.77 -9.09
N ASP A 130 -8.98 -4.65 -9.56
CA ASP A 130 -8.92 -5.06 -10.97
C ASP A 130 -10.24 -5.70 -11.40
N ALA A 131 -10.81 -6.58 -10.58
CA ALA A 131 -12.10 -7.18 -10.85
C ALA A 131 -13.26 -6.16 -10.82
N LEU A 132 -13.17 -5.12 -9.99
CA LEU A 132 -14.11 -4.00 -10.00
C LEU A 132 -13.95 -3.18 -11.28
N ALA A 133 -12.73 -2.89 -11.70
CA ALA A 133 -12.42 -2.16 -12.92
C ALA A 133 -12.95 -2.88 -14.16
N CYS A 134 -12.71 -4.19 -14.29
CA CYS A 134 -13.23 -5.00 -15.39
C CYS A 134 -14.77 -4.97 -15.48
N GLY A 135 -15.45 -4.89 -14.33
CA GLY A 135 -16.93 -4.88 -14.27
C GLY A 135 -17.56 -3.50 -14.41
N THR A 136 -16.81 -2.41 -14.25
CA THR A 136 -17.36 -1.04 -14.22
C THR A 136 -16.86 -0.14 -15.35
N LEU A 137 -15.64 -0.38 -15.86
CA LEU A 137 -15.07 0.40 -16.95
C LEU A 137 -15.63 -0.03 -18.31
N ARG A 138 -16.02 0.95 -19.11
CA ARG A 138 -16.41 0.74 -20.50
C ARG A 138 -15.17 0.42 -21.34
N ALA A 139 -15.36 -0.21 -22.48
CA ALA A 139 -14.26 -0.62 -23.35
C ALA A 139 -13.39 0.57 -23.82
N ASP A 140 -14.03 1.71 -24.09
CA ASP A 140 -13.39 2.97 -24.50
C ASP A 140 -12.63 3.66 -23.35
N GLU A 141 -12.97 3.39 -22.09
CA GLU A 141 -12.33 3.99 -20.90
C GLU A 141 -11.09 3.20 -20.42
N ARG A 142 -10.98 1.92 -20.76
CA ARG A 142 -9.99 1.00 -20.15
C ARG A 142 -8.54 1.44 -20.35
N GLY A 143 -8.21 1.96 -21.54
CA GLY A 143 -6.86 2.43 -21.83
C GLY A 143 -6.45 3.60 -20.95
N LEU A 144 -7.30 4.63 -20.86
CA LEU A 144 -7.07 5.80 -20.03
C LEU A 144 -7.07 5.43 -18.54
N ALA A 145 -8.01 4.59 -18.10
CA ALA A 145 -8.09 4.13 -16.73
C ALA A 145 -6.81 3.41 -16.29
N ASN A 146 -6.29 2.48 -17.10
CA ASN A 146 -5.01 1.82 -16.83
C ASN A 146 -3.86 2.81 -16.69
N GLY A 147 -3.75 3.77 -17.60
CA GLY A 147 -2.72 4.82 -17.52
C GLY A 147 -2.82 5.61 -16.21
N LEU A 148 -4.04 5.98 -15.79
CA LEU A 148 -4.27 6.69 -14.52
C LEU A 148 -4.01 5.81 -13.29
N MET A 149 -4.34 4.52 -13.32
CA MET A 149 -4.02 3.57 -12.25
C MET A 149 -2.50 3.51 -12.03
N PHE A 150 -1.71 3.33 -13.09
CA PHE A 150 -0.25 3.34 -12.99
C PHE A 150 0.32 4.69 -12.56
N ALA A 151 -0.24 5.80 -13.03
CA ALA A 151 0.14 7.14 -12.58
C ALA A 151 -0.17 7.34 -11.09
N GLY A 152 -1.32 6.85 -10.63
CA GLY A 152 -1.70 6.83 -9.21
C GLY A 152 -0.70 6.04 -8.37
N ALA A 153 -0.41 4.79 -8.75
CA ALA A 153 0.57 3.95 -8.07
C ALA A 153 1.95 4.62 -7.98
N SER A 154 2.41 5.23 -9.08
CA SER A 154 3.70 5.94 -9.13
C SER A 154 3.70 7.16 -8.21
N LEU A 155 2.62 7.95 -8.19
CA LEU A 155 2.48 9.07 -7.26
C LEU A 155 2.47 8.59 -5.81
N GLY A 156 1.75 7.52 -5.51
CA GLY A 156 1.75 6.88 -4.20
C GLY A 156 3.15 6.47 -3.76
N GLN A 157 3.92 5.86 -4.65
CA GLN A 157 5.31 5.47 -4.37
C GLN A 157 6.21 6.69 -4.08
N ILE A 158 6.04 7.78 -4.82
CA ILE A 158 6.78 9.03 -4.55
C ILE A 158 6.42 9.58 -3.16
N VAL A 159 5.14 9.61 -2.82
CA VAL A 159 4.67 10.09 -1.52
C VAL A 159 5.16 9.19 -0.38
N GLY A 160 5.02 7.87 -0.51
CA GLY A 160 5.46 6.91 0.50
C GLY A 160 6.98 6.81 0.65
N GLY A 161 7.73 7.01 -0.43
CA GLY A 161 9.20 6.96 -0.43
C GLY A 161 9.82 8.32 -0.14
N ALA A 162 9.98 9.13 -1.16
CA ALA A 162 10.62 10.44 -1.06
C ALA A 162 9.87 11.41 -0.14
N GLY A 163 8.52 11.39 -0.18
CA GLY A 163 7.69 12.23 0.69
C GLY A 163 7.95 11.98 2.17
N VAL A 164 8.00 10.71 2.58
CA VAL A 164 8.32 10.33 3.97
C VAL A 164 9.74 10.74 4.35
N LEU A 165 10.73 10.51 3.48
CA LEU A 165 12.11 10.93 3.74
C LEU A 165 12.25 12.45 3.87
N CYS A 166 11.59 13.21 3.01
CA CYS A 166 11.55 14.67 3.10
C CYS A 166 10.88 15.12 4.39
N TRP A 167 9.76 14.52 4.78
CA TRP A 167 9.06 14.83 6.03
C TRP A 167 9.94 14.57 7.25
N LEU A 168 10.65 13.44 7.29
CA LEU A 168 11.60 13.13 8.37
C LEU A 168 12.81 14.07 8.42
N ALA A 169 13.16 14.72 7.31
CA ALA A 169 14.25 15.68 7.24
C ALA A 169 13.88 17.11 7.73
N LEU A 170 12.58 17.41 7.90
CA LEU A 170 12.13 18.73 8.31
C LEU A 170 12.47 19.01 9.78
N PRO A 171 13.10 20.18 10.10
CA PRO A 171 13.47 20.54 11.48
C PRO A 171 12.29 20.61 12.45
N ALA A 172 11.10 20.98 11.96
CA ALA A 172 9.88 21.10 12.77
C ALA A 172 9.43 19.78 13.42
N PHE A 173 9.78 18.63 12.81
CA PHE A 173 9.50 17.31 13.35
C PHE A 173 10.68 16.70 14.09
N ASN A 174 11.70 17.51 14.36
CA ASN A 174 12.95 17.15 14.98
C ASN A 174 13.21 17.99 16.27
N PRO A 175 12.25 18.09 17.21
CA PRO A 175 12.50 18.82 18.44
C PRO A 175 13.59 18.09 19.23
N PRO A 176 14.66 18.80 19.68
CA PRO A 176 15.81 18.17 20.35
C PRO A 176 15.48 17.56 21.72
N PHE A 177 14.24 17.71 22.19
CA PHE A 177 13.82 17.33 23.55
C PHE A 177 12.78 16.21 23.63
N ILE A 178 12.27 15.67 22.53
CA ILE A 178 11.25 14.62 22.56
C ILE A 178 11.84 13.35 21.95
N SER A 179 12.13 12.34 22.80
CA SER A 179 12.49 11.00 22.33
C SER A 179 11.22 10.25 21.89
N TRP A 180 10.87 10.38 20.63
CA TRP A 180 9.80 9.56 20.06
C TRP A 180 10.31 8.15 19.71
N PRO A 181 9.50 7.09 19.81
CA PRO A 181 9.93 5.72 19.42
C PRO A 181 10.48 5.63 18.01
N TRP A 182 10.04 6.53 17.10
CA TRP A 182 10.51 6.61 15.72
C TRP A 182 11.82 7.42 15.55
N GLN A 183 12.44 7.95 16.63
CA GLN A 183 13.76 8.59 16.54
C GLN A 183 14.88 7.60 16.20
N SER A 184 14.68 6.32 16.46
CA SER A 184 15.53 5.24 15.94
C SER A 184 15.52 5.17 14.40
N TRP A 185 14.59 5.88 13.77
CA TRP A 185 14.46 5.99 12.32
C TRP A 185 15.34 7.09 11.70
N ARG A 186 16.24 7.73 12.47
CA ARG A 186 17.15 8.77 11.98
C ARG A 186 18.55 8.30 11.73
#